data_688fc2f259d9f1fd29b53afc260bc96a
#
_entry.id   688fc2f259d9f1fd29b53afc260bc96a
#
_cell.length_a   1.000
_cell.length_b   1.000
_cell.length_c   1.000
_cell.angle_alpha   90.00
_cell.angle_beta   90.00
_cell.angle_gamma   90.00
#
_symmetry.space_group_name_H-M   'P 1'
#
loop_
_entity.id
_entity.type
_entity.pdbx_description
1 polymer ?
#
loop_
_entity_poly.entity_id
_entity_poly.type
_entity_poly.pdbx_seq_one_letter_code
_entity_poly.pdbx_strand_id
1 'polypeptide(L)'
;YAQVVAGVAPTQRAPYRQFDAIIADLNYQLPSLNAFDRKIDHDTPWRSGQDMGGISLNVDTKIGNGTLTATTAWRFWNWDPSNDRDFTGLQVLAKSQNPTRQTQITQEVRYAGQLTSKLSGVVGVFFIDQTSQTDGTEESGNAQWRFAQSTTSNLWKTPNLFEGYGIKTDARIRASSAAVFGQLDWAITERLHVLPGLRHNFDKKDADYNRTTYGGLQTSDPALIALKKLVYTDQSFSSNTDNTDFSGNITVSFKA
;
A
#
# COMPACT_ATOMS: atom_id res chain seq x y z
N TYR A 1 -17.64 0.74 -20.82
CA TYR A 1 -18.25 0.74 -19.49
C TYR A 1 -18.87 2.12 -19.25
N ALA A 2 -20.13 2.14 -18.83
CA ALA A 2 -20.79 3.36 -18.37
C ALA A 2 -20.38 3.63 -16.91
N GLN A 3 -19.91 4.83 -16.64
CA GLN A 3 -19.66 5.24 -15.26
C GLN A 3 -20.96 5.77 -14.67
N VAL A 4 -21.57 5.01 -13.76
CA VAL A 4 -22.79 5.42 -13.07
C VAL A 4 -22.39 6.16 -11.80
N VAL A 5 -22.59 7.46 -11.80
CA VAL A 5 -22.49 8.32 -10.61
C VAL A 5 -23.91 8.65 -10.17
N ALA A 6 -24.23 8.51 -8.89
CA ALA A 6 -25.56 8.79 -8.38
C ALA A 6 -26.01 10.23 -8.75
N GLY A 7 -27.18 10.35 -9.43
CA GLY A 7 -27.74 11.61 -9.86
C GLY A 7 -27.19 12.20 -11.17
N VAL A 8 -26.27 11.51 -11.86
CA VAL A 8 -25.71 11.93 -13.15
C VAL A 8 -26.05 10.86 -14.19
N ALA A 9 -26.49 11.27 -15.38
CA ALA A 9 -26.72 10.34 -16.49
C ALA A 9 -25.41 9.61 -16.85
N PRO A 10 -25.45 8.30 -17.13
CA PRO A 10 -24.26 7.53 -17.48
C PRO A 10 -23.61 8.10 -18.76
N THR A 11 -22.36 8.51 -18.67
CA THR A 11 -21.58 8.94 -19.83
C THR A 11 -20.99 7.74 -20.52
N GLN A 12 -21.39 7.49 -21.76
CA GLN A 12 -20.75 6.48 -22.61
C GLN A 12 -19.41 7.02 -23.13
N ARG A 13 -18.40 6.17 -23.15
CA ARG A 13 -17.16 6.46 -23.88
C ARG A 13 -17.46 6.63 -25.38
N ALA A 14 -16.69 7.46 -26.06
CA ALA A 14 -16.77 7.56 -27.52
C ALA A 14 -16.72 6.17 -28.17
N PRO A 15 -17.46 5.91 -29.28
CA PRO A 15 -17.60 4.56 -29.86
C PRO A 15 -16.27 3.85 -30.07
N TYR A 16 -15.25 4.55 -30.58
CA TYR A 16 -13.92 3.97 -30.81
C TYR A 16 -13.17 3.59 -29.52
N ARG A 17 -13.59 4.06 -28.35
CA ARG A 17 -13.05 3.75 -27.02
C ARG A 17 -13.88 2.71 -26.26
N GLN A 18 -14.93 2.22 -26.85
CA GLN A 18 -15.71 1.12 -26.28
C GLN A 18 -14.93 -0.18 -26.41
N PHE A 19 -15.06 -1.06 -25.45
CA PHE A 19 -14.30 -2.29 -25.40
C PHE A 19 -14.53 -3.18 -26.63
N ASP A 20 -15.78 -3.29 -27.08
CA ASP A 20 -16.13 -4.08 -28.27
C ASP A 20 -15.41 -3.60 -29.54
N ALA A 21 -15.27 -2.27 -29.71
CA ALA A 21 -14.51 -1.72 -30.83
C ALA A 21 -13.00 -1.99 -30.70
N ILE A 22 -12.48 -1.97 -29.47
CA ILE A 22 -11.06 -2.25 -29.20
C ILE A 22 -10.73 -3.70 -29.52
N ILE A 23 -11.53 -4.65 -29.02
CA ILE A 23 -11.28 -6.08 -29.25
C ILE A 23 -11.47 -6.47 -30.71
N ALA A 24 -12.42 -5.82 -31.43
CA ALA A 24 -12.59 -6.03 -32.86
C ALA A 24 -11.35 -5.60 -33.66
N ASP A 25 -10.79 -4.41 -33.35
CA ASP A 25 -9.56 -3.91 -34.00
C ASP A 25 -8.33 -4.80 -33.72
N LEU A 26 -8.31 -5.46 -32.59
CA LEU A 26 -7.21 -6.33 -32.15
C LEU A 26 -7.48 -7.81 -32.50
N ASN A 27 -8.61 -8.11 -33.14
CA ASN A 27 -9.05 -9.49 -33.45
C ASN A 27 -9.02 -10.41 -32.20
N TYR A 28 -9.42 -9.87 -31.06
CA TYR A 28 -9.45 -10.61 -29.79
C TYR A 28 -10.85 -11.15 -29.51
N GLN A 29 -10.92 -12.41 -29.13
CA GLN A 29 -12.16 -13.08 -28.74
C GLN A 29 -12.17 -13.32 -27.23
N LEU A 30 -13.23 -12.91 -26.58
CA LEU A 30 -13.43 -13.17 -25.15
C LEU A 30 -13.62 -14.68 -24.91
N PRO A 31 -13.05 -15.23 -23.85
CA PRO A 31 -13.19 -16.66 -23.50
C PRO A 31 -14.63 -17.04 -23.16
N SER A 32 -15.42 -16.13 -22.62
CA SER A 32 -16.87 -16.24 -22.38
C SER A 32 -17.47 -14.89 -22.03
N LEU A 33 -18.73 -14.68 -22.40
CA LEU A 33 -19.57 -13.56 -21.94
C LEU A 33 -20.41 -13.93 -20.70
N ASN A 34 -20.46 -15.21 -20.35
CA ASN A 34 -21.20 -15.69 -19.18
C ASN A 34 -20.26 -15.81 -17.97
N ALA A 35 -20.45 -14.97 -16.97
CA ALA A 35 -19.64 -14.96 -15.76
C ALA A 35 -19.69 -16.29 -14.97
N PHE A 36 -20.75 -17.09 -15.13
CA PHE A 36 -20.87 -18.39 -14.47
C PHE A 36 -20.01 -19.48 -15.07
N ASP A 37 -19.51 -19.29 -16.31
CA ASP A 37 -18.57 -20.23 -16.93
C ASP A 37 -17.21 -20.22 -16.24
N ARG A 38 -16.91 -19.19 -15.42
CA ARG A 38 -15.65 -19.00 -14.70
C ARG A 38 -14.42 -19.13 -15.58
N LYS A 39 -14.55 -18.74 -16.84
CA LYS A 39 -13.46 -18.69 -17.79
C LYS A 39 -12.83 -17.29 -17.75
N ILE A 40 -11.54 -17.27 -17.60
CA ILE A 40 -10.72 -16.05 -17.63
C ILE A 40 -9.64 -16.21 -18.68
N ASP A 41 -9.15 -15.09 -19.16
CA ASP A 41 -8.00 -15.03 -20.05
C ASP A 41 -6.98 -14.02 -19.47
N HIS A 42 -5.71 -14.30 -19.66
CA HIS A 42 -4.62 -13.44 -19.17
C HIS A 42 -3.34 -13.72 -19.98
N ASP A 43 -2.49 -12.74 -20.11
CA ASP A 43 -1.20 -12.85 -20.80
C ASP A 43 0.02 -12.70 -19.86
N THR A 44 -0.20 -12.25 -18.63
CA THR A 44 0.85 -12.01 -17.65
C THR A 44 0.85 -13.09 -16.56
N PRO A 45 2.00 -13.67 -16.18
CA PRO A 45 2.08 -14.64 -15.10
C PRO A 45 1.61 -14.06 -13.76
N TRP A 46 0.78 -14.82 -13.06
CA TRP A 46 0.30 -14.46 -11.73
C TRP A 46 1.16 -15.06 -10.65
N ARG A 47 1.49 -14.26 -9.68
CA ARG A 47 2.07 -14.72 -8.43
C ARG A 47 1.78 -13.74 -7.30
N SER A 48 1.79 -14.23 -6.08
CA SER A 48 1.68 -13.45 -4.87
C SER A 48 2.41 -14.17 -3.75
N GLY A 49 3.69 -14.44 -3.98
CA GLY A 49 4.58 -15.05 -2.98
C GLY A 49 4.80 -14.13 -1.80
N GLN A 50 4.78 -14.68 -0.59
CA GLN A 50 5.05 -13.94 0.64
C GLN A 50 5.97 -14.73 1.55
N ASP A 51 6.98 -14.04 2.09
CA ASP A 51 7.84 -14.53 3.14
C ASP A 51 7.77 -13.56 4.32
N MET A 52 7.49 -14.07 5.49
CA MET A 52 7.47 -13.26 6.71
C MET A 52 8.09 -14.01 7.87
N GLY A 53 8.70 -13.27 8.77
CA GLY A 53 9.31 -13.84 9.96
C GLY A 53 9.70 -12.77 10.95
N GLY A 54 10.22 -13.24 12.09
CA GLY A 54 10.70 -12.34 13.12
C GLY A 54 11.10 -13.07 14.39
N ILE A 55 11.63 -12.28 15.31
CA ILE A 55 12.02 -12.72 16.64
C ILE A 55 11.54 -11.68 17.65
N SER A 56 11.14 -12.14 18.81
CA SER A 56 10.81 -11.26 19.94
C SER A 56 11.45 -11.79 21.23
N LEU A 57 11.84 -10.84 22.07
CA LEU A 57 12.34 -11.07 23.41
C LEU A 57 11.44 -10.33 24.40
N ASN A 58 10.97 -11.03 25.39
CA ASN A 58 10.21 -10.46 26.50
C ASN A 58 10.94 -10.71 27.80
N VAL A 59 11.14 -9.67 28.60
CA VAL A 59 11.83 -9.75 29.89
C VAL A 59 10.94 -9.11 30.96
N ASP A 60 10.59 -9.91 31.98
CA ASP A 60 9.87 -9.44 33.15
C ASP A 60 10.75 -9.45 34.38
N THR A 61 10.75 -8.36 35.11
CA THR A 61 11.50 -8.21 36.36
C THR A 61 10.63 -7.58 37.43
N LYS A 62 10.56 -8.18 38.60
CA LYS A 62 9.86 -7.60 39.75
C LYS A 62 10.68 -6.48 40.37
N ILE A 63 10.07 -5.29 40.47
CA ILE A 63 10.67 -4.11 41.09
C ILE A 63 9.66 -3.52 42.07
N GLY A 64 9.98 -3.57 43.36
CA GLY A 64 9.06 -3.13 44.42
C GLY A 64 7.72 -3.91 44.36
N ASN A 65 6.62 -3.20 44.33
CA ASN A 65 5.26 -3.76 44.28
C ASN A 65 4.74 -3.97 42.84
N GLY A 66 5.60 -3.95 41.85
CA GLY A 66 5.21 -4.08 40.47
C GLY A 66 6.17 -4.93 39.65
N THR A 67 5.90 -4.95 38.37
CA THR A 67 6.67 -5.65 37.35
C THR A 67 7.08 -4.67 36.25
N LEU A 68 8.37 -4.63 35.98
CA LEU A 68 8.91 -4.00 34.78
C LEU A 68 8.93 -5.06 33.67
N THR A 69 8.26 -4.77 32.57
CA THR A 69 8.27 -5.59 31.34
C THR A 69 8.97 -4.83 30.23
N ALA A 70 9.94 -5.46 29.60
CA ALA A 70 10.57 -4.98 28.39
C ALA A 70 10.34 -5.96 27.25
N THR A 71 9.78 -5.48 26.12
CA THR A 71 9.52 -6.28 24.94
C THR A 71 10.23 -5.66 23.74
N THR A 72 11.12 -6.45 23.11
CA THR A 72 11.77 -6.07 21.87
C THR A 72 11.35 -7.05 20.79
N ALA A 73 10.98 -6.58 19.62
CA ALA A 73 10.70 -7.44 18.49
C ALA A 73 11.27 -6.87 17.19
N TRP A 74 11.76 -7.77 16.36
CA TRP A 74 12.13 -7.50 14.99
C TRP A 74 11.31 -8.39 14.08
N ARG A 75 10.81 -7.81 12.94
CA ARG A 75 10.00 -8.52 11.96
C ARG A 75 10.38 -8.10 10.56
N PHE A 76 10.18 -8.99 9.61
CA PHE A 76 10.26 -8.69 8.18
C PHE A 76 9.06 -9.29 7.45
N TRP A 77 8.74 -8.69 6.32
CA TRP A 77 7.76 -9.16 5.36
C TRP A 77 8.23 -8.81 3.95
N ASN A 78 8.30 -9.82 3.09
CA ASN A 78 8.59 -9.68 1.68
C ASN A 78 7.37 -10.15 0.90
N TRP A 79 6.98 -9.38 -0.07
CA TRP A 79 5.87 -9.70 -0.95
C TRP A 79 6.30 -9.54 -2.39
N ASP A 80 6.08 -10.58 -3.23
CA ASP A 80 6.44 -10.61 -4.65
C ASP A 80 5.18 -10.82 -5.50
N PRO A 81 4.37 -9.76 -5.74
CA PRO A 81 3.20 -9.82 -6.56
C PRO A 81 3.54 -9.65 -8.03
N SER A 82 2.82 -10.39 -8.87
CA SER A 82 2.71 -10.15 -10.31
C SER A 82 1.28 -10.47 -10.72
N ASN A 83 0.64 -9.57 -11.47
CA ASN A 83 -0.71 -9.78 -11.94
C ASN A 83 -0.91 -9.23 -13.34
N ASP A 84 -1.87 -9.80 -14.04
CA ASP A 84 -2.43 -9.23 -15.24
C ASP A 84 -3.37 -8.09 -14.83
N ARG A 85 -3.01 -6.87 -15.20
CA ARG A 85 -3.69 -5.66 -14.76
C ARG A 85 -4.76 -5.18 -15.73
N ASP A 86 -4.71 -5.63 -16.97
CA ASP A 86 -5.76 -5.32 -17.95
C ASP A 86 -6.88 -6.37 -17.96
N PHE A 87 -6.66 -7.52 -17.30
CA PHE A 87 -7.63 -8.62 -17.11
C PHE A 87 -8.13 -9.23 -18.42
N THR A 88 -7.27 -9.25 -19.43
CA THR A 88 -7.55 -9.85 -20.75
C THR A 88 -6.34 -10.64 -21.24
N GLY A 89 -6.50 -11.48 -22.25
CA GLY A 89 -5.36 -12.10 -22.94
C GLY A 89 -4.68 -11.18 -23.97
N LEU A 90 -4.99 -9.88 -23.95
CA LEU A 90 -4.34 -8.88 -24.80
C LEU A 90 -3.08 -8.33 -24.11
N GLN A 91 -1.99 -8.26 -24.84
CA GLN A 91 -0.76 -7.65 -24.34
C GLN A 91 -0.86 -6.12 -24.25
N VAL A 92 -1.75 -5.63 -23.38
CA VAL A 92 -1.86 -4.20 -23.08
C VAL A 92 -0.78 -3.82 -22.07
N LEU A 93 -0.72 -4.56 -20.97
CA LEU A 93 0.33 -4.47 -19.95
C LEU A 93 1.03 -5.82 -19.83
N ALA A 94 2.14 -5.98 -20.52
CA ALA A 94 2.95 -7.19 -20.51
C ALA A 94 3.63 -7.48 -19.14
N LYS A 95 3.68 -6.48 -18.26
CA LYS A 95 4.28 -6.62 -16.94
C LYS A 95 3.61 -5.68 -15.94
N SER A 96 3.24 -6.21 -14.76
CA SER A 96 2.75 -5.42 -13.62
C SER A 96 3.19 -6.10 -12.32
N GLN A 97 4.25 -5.58 -11.72
CA GLN A 97 4.93 -6.18 -10.58
C GLN A 97 5.32 -5.08 -9.57
N ASN A 98 5.05 -5.34 -8.29
CA ASN A 98 5.39 -4.42 -7.21
C ASN A 98 6.00 -5.17 -6.02
N PRO A 99 7.16 -5.85 -6.19
CA PRO A 99 7.82 -6.49 -5.06
C PRO A 99 8.11 -5.47 -3.96
N THR A 100 7.71 -5.85 -2.75
CA THR A 100 7.81 -4.99 -1.58
C THR A 100 8.53 -5.72 -0.46
N ARG A 101 9.47 -5.04 0.19
CA ARG A 101 10.20 -5.51 1.36
C ARG A 101 9.93 -4.59 2.52
N GLN A 102 9.61 -5.16 3.66
CA GLN A 102 9.37 -4.39 4.88
C GLN A 102 10.18 -4.98 6.02
N THR A 103 10.80 -4.11 6.80
CA THR A 103 11.44 -4.44 8.06
C THR A 103 10.91 -3.54 9.15
N GLN A 104 10.79 -4.09 10.36
CA GLN A 104 10.24 -3.39 11.50
C GLN A 104 10.99 -3.79 12.77
N ILE A 105 11.29 -2.82 13.61
CA ILE A 105 11.70 -3.03 14.99
C ILE A 105 10.73 -2.32 15.93
N THR A 106 10.37 -2.99 17.02
CA THR A 106 9.55 -2.40 18.09
C THR A 106 10.22 -2.59 19.43
N GLN A 107 10.07 -1.60 20.30
CA GLN A 107 10.52 -1.65 21.68
C GLN A 107 9.40 -1.09 22.56
N GLU A 108 9.01 -1.86 23.57
CA GLU A 108 8.13 -1.41 24.64
C GLU A 108 8.81 -1.64 25.97
N VAL A 109 8.75 -0.66 26.86
CA VAL A 109 9.13 -0.80 28.26
C VAL A 109 7.99 -0.25 29.09
N ARG A 110 7.44 -1.08 29.96
CA ARG A 110 6.34 -0.67 30.84
C ARG A 110 6.55 -1.16 32.26
N TYR A 111 6.09 -0.38 33.20
CA TYR A 111 5.99 -0.76 34.61
C TYR A 111 4.52 -0.82 35.03
N ALA A 112 4.12 -1.93 35.58
CA ALA A 112 2.77 -2.12 36.13
C ALA A 112 2.87 -2.51 37.61
N GLY A 113 2.14 -1.83 38.48
CA GLY A 113 2.24 -2.10 39.90
C GLY A 113 1.14 -1.47 40.75
N GLN A 114 1.10 -1.93 41.99
CA GLN A 114 0.21 -1.39 43.01
C GLN A 114 0.82 -0.13 43.61
N LEU A 115 0.12 1.00 43.56
CA LEU A 115 0.53 2.27 44.10
C LEU A 115 0.03 2.44 45.55
N THR A 116 -1.23 2.05 45.79
CA THR A 116 -1.86 2.01 47.11
C THR A 116 -2.81 0.82 47.20
N SER A 117 -3.45 0.57 48.34
CA SER A 117 -4.48 -0.51 48.46
C SER A 117 -5.66 -0.37 47.50
N LYS A 118 -5.90 0.84 46.95
CA LYS A 118 -7.04 1.15 46.06
C LYS A 118 -6.61 1.64 44.67
N LEU A 119 -5.32 1.75 44.41
CA LEU A 119 -4.83 2.32 43.18
C LEU A 119 -3.69 1.46 42.63
N SER A 120 -3.89 0.92 41.43
CA SER A 120 -2.85 0.32 40.63
C SER A 120 -2.72 1.04 39.28
N GLY A 121 -1.68 0.78 38.55
CA GLY A 121 -1.51 1.41 37.25
C GLY A 121 -0.38 0.83 36.45
N VAL A 122 -0.32 1.27 35.21
CA VAL A 122 0.74 1.01 34.26
C VAL A 122 1.21 2.32 33.64
N VAL A 123 2.51 2.45 33.47
CA VAL A 123 3.13 3.51 32.69
C VAL A 123 4.17 2.88 31.78
N GLY A 124 4.30 3.39 30.58
CA GLY A 124 5.24 2.84 29.63
C GLY A 124 5.63 3.78 28.51
N VAL A 125 6.66 3.35 27.80
CA VAL A 125 7.14 3.98 26.58
C VAL A 125 7.13 2.93 25.47
N PHE A 126 6.80 3.38 24.26
CA PHE A 126 6.77 2.55 23.08
C PHE A 126 7.56 3.22 21.97
N PHE A 127 8.24 2.42 21.17
CA PHE A 127 8.95 2.85 19.98
C PHE A 127 8.75 1.85 18.86
N ILE A 128 8.58 2.33 17.63
CA ILE A 128 8.59 1.56 16.41
C ILE A 128 9.38 2.30 15.33
N ASP A 129 10.21 1.57 14.59
CA ASP A 129 10.81 2.03 13.33
C ASP A 129 10.55 0.98 12.26
N GLN A 130 10.00 1.44 11.14
CA GLN A 130 9.60 0.60 10.03
C GLN A 130 10.10 1.19 8.72
N THR A 131 10.69 0.36 7.87
CA THR A 131 11.04 0.73 6.50
C THR A 131 10.31 -0.21 5.55
N SER A 132 9.65 0.36 4.55
CA SER A 132 9.05 -0.35 3.42
C SER A 132 9.69 0.16 2.13
N GLN A 133 10.13 -0.76 1.28
CA GLN A 133 10.70 -0.47 -0.03
C GLN A 133 9.97 -1.29 -1.10
N THR A 134 9.55 -0.61 -2.16
CA THR A 134 8.86 -1.21 -3.30
C THR A 134 9.67 -0.96 -4.58
N ASP A 135 10.02 -2.04 -5.28
CA ASP A 135 10.72 -2.02 -6.57
C ASP A 135 9.73 -2.39 -7.68
N GLY A 136 8.90 -1.42 -8.09
CA GLY A 136 7.82 -1.64 -9.06
C GLY A 136 8.32 -1.69 -10.50
N THR A 137 7.64 -2.48 -11.33
CA THR A 137 7.84 -2.51 -12.79
C THR A 137 6.49 -2.64 -13.46
N GLU A 138 6.19 -1.71 -14.38
CA GLU A 138 5.09 -1.83 -15.33
C GLU A 138 5.65 -1.73 -16.74
N GLU A 139 5.13 -2.53 -17.69
CA GLU A 139 5.59 -2.54 -19.07
C GLU A 139 4.40 -2.74 -19.99
N SER A 140 4.30 -1.87 -21.00
CA SER A 140 3.29 -1.95 -22.05
C SER A 140 3.61 -3.07 -23.03
N GLY A 141 2.59 -3.77 -23.46
CA GLY A 141 2.66 -4.74 -24.53
C GLY A 141 2.31 -4.16 -25.91
N ASN A 142 2.25 -5.02 -26.88
CA ASN A 142 2.01 -4.67 -28.28
C ASN A 142 0.59 -4.16 -28.56
N ALA A 143 -0.38 -4.42 -27.69
CA ALA A 143 -1.75 -3.94 -27.81
C ALA A 143 -2.00 -2.55 -27.17
N GLN A 144 -1.01 -2.00 -26.46
CA GLN A 144 -1.15 -0.71 -25.75
C GLN A 144 -1.55 0.44 -26.66
N TRP A 145 -1.08 0.46 -27.92
CA TRP A 145 -1.43 1.50 -28.90
C TRP A 145 -2.94 1.68 -29.06
N ARG A 146 -3.69 0.58 -29.05
CA ARG A 146 -5.13 0.64 -29.27
C ARG A 146 -5.88 1.25 -28.09
N PHE A 147 -5.42 1.04 -26.87
CA PHE A 147 -5.98 1.64 -25.66
C PHE A 147 -5.62 3.12 -25.52
N ALA A 148 -4.47 3.51 -26.05
CA ALA A 148 -3.98 4.90 -26.08
C ALA A 148 -4.47 5.68 -27.30
N GLN A 149 -5.22 5.07 -28.23
CA GLN A 149 -5.57 5.64 -29.52
C GLN A 149 -6.36 6.95 -29.39
N SER A 150 -5.91 7.95 -30.18
CA SER A 150 -6.63 9.18 -30.45
C SER A 150 -7.29 9.11 -31.83
N THR A 151 -8.51 9.67 -31.98
CA THR A 151 -9.19 9.77 -33.27
C THR A 151 -8.54 10.74 -34.26
N THR A 152 -7.67 11.63 -33.76
CA THR A 152 -7.12 12.74 -34.56
C THR A 152 -5.77 12.44 -35.19
N SER A 153 -5.12 11.33 -34.81
CA SER A 153 -3.78 11.00 -35.30
C SER A 153 -3.58 9.50 -35.42
N ASN A 154 -2.85 9.07 -36.46
CA ASN A 154 -2.39 7.70 -36.64
C ASN A 154 -1.03 7.43 -36.00
N LEU A 155 -0.40 8.41 -35.38
CA LEU A 155 0.94 8.27 -34.75
C LEU A 155 0.96 7.21 -33.65
N TRP A 156 -0.17 6.99 -32.97
CA TRP A 156 -0.32 5.92 -31.98
C TRP A 156 -0.10 4.51 -32.53
N LYS A 157 -0.28 4.35 -33.86
CA LYS A 157 -0.05 3.08 -34.58
C LYS A 157 1.41 2.89 -35.03
N THR A 158 2.31 3.81 -34.68
CA THR A 158 3.73 3.66 -34.98
C THR A 158 4.26 2.36 -34.40
N PRO A 159 4.84 1.47 -35.23
CA PRO A 159 5.32 0.17 -34.78
C PRO A 159 6.28 0.30 -33.59
N ASN A 160 6.12 -0.57 -32.61
CA ASN A 160 6.95 -0.65 -31.39
C ASN A 160 6.98 0.62 -30.51
N LEU A 161 6.10 1.60 -30.78
CA LEU A 161 6.08 2.84 -29.99
C LEU A 161 5.95 2.56 -28.49
N PHE A 162 5.04 1.66 -28.12
CA PHE A 162 4.75 1.30 -26.75
C PHE A 162 5.22 -0.09 -26.35
N GLU A 163 5.51 -0.99 -27.29
CA GLU A 163 5.93 -2.34 -26.96
C GLU A 163 7.23 -2.33 -26.17
N GLY A 164 7.22 -2.91 -24.97
CA GLY A 164 8.34 -2.85 -24.03
C GLY A 164 8.57 -1.47 -23.41
N TYR A 165 7.68 -0.48 -23.64
CA TYR A 165 7.74 0.81 -22.96
C TYR A 165 7.18 0.68 -21.55
N GLY A 166 7.98 0.98 -20.56
CA GLY A 166 7.60 0.77 -19.18
C GLY A 166 8.19 1.77 -18.22
N ILE A 167 7.89 1.53 -16.95
CA ILE A 167 8.43 2.26 -15.81
C ILE A 167 9.09 1.30 -14.82
N LYS A 168 10.16 1.79 -14.22
CA LYS A 168 10.72 1.25 -12.98
C LYS A 168 10.48 2.25 -11.87
N THR A 169 9.91 1.78 -10.78
CA THR A 169 9.60 2.57 -9.60
C THR A 169 10.43 2.07 -8.43
N ASP A 170 11.17 2.96 -7.80
CA ASP A 170 11.78 2.77 -6.49
C ASP A 170 11.07 3.68 -5.51
N ALA A 171 10.38 3.10 -4.54
CA ALA A 171 9.64 3.83 -3.53
C ALA A 171 10.05 3.35 -2.14
N ARG A 172 10.54 4.26 -1.31
CA ARG A 172 10.92 3.97 0.06
C ARG A 172 10.12 4.82 1.03
N ILE A 173 9.50 4.16 2.01
CA ILE A 173 8.81 4.83 3.11
C ILE A 173 9.46 4.36 4.40
N ARG A 174 9.92 5.32 5.20
CA ARG A 174 10.34 5.11 6.57
C ARG A 174 9.34 5.76 7.51
N ALA A 175 8.82 5.00 8.46
CA ALA A 175 7.93 5.49 9.50
C ALA A 175 8.50 5.15 10.87
N SER A 176 8.62 6.14 11.74
CA SER A 176 8.99 5.94 13.12
C SER A 176 7.96 6.59 14.04
N SER A 177 7.66 5.93 15.13
CA SER A 177 6.75 6.44 16.15
C SER A 177 7.30 6.17 17.53
N ALA A 178 7.17 7.14 18.42
CA ALA A 178 7.43 7.00 19.84
C ALA A 178 6.19 7.39 20.61
N ALA A 179 5.95 6.78 21.77
CA ALA A 179 4.84 7.13 22.61
C ALA A 179 5.18 6.99 24.09
N VAL A 180 4.55 7.84 24.90
CA VAL A 180 4.46 7.66 26.34
C VAL A 180 3.00 7.40 26.67
N PHE A 181 2.72 6.41 27.49
CA PHE A 181 1.36 6.05 27.86
C PHE A 181 1.26 5.67 29.34
N GLY A 182 0.05 5.77 29.87
CA GLY A 182 -0.27 5.30 31.19
C GLY A 182 -1.76 5.10 31.39
N GLN A 183 -2.08 4.18 32.30
CA GLN A 183 -3.45 3.92 32.74
C GLN A 183 -3.45 3.64 34.24
N LEU A 184 -4.44 4.16 34.92
CA LEU A 184 -4.69 3.86 36.32
C LEU A 184 -5.91 2.96 36.46
N ASP A 185 -5.93 2.14 37.47
CA ASP A 185 -7.13 1.44 37.97
C ASP A 185 -7.38 1.92 39.39
N TRP A 186 -8.42 2.71 39.55
CA TRP A 186 -8.85 3.25 40.81
C TRP A 186 -10.09 2.52 41.32
N ALA A 187 -9.90 1.68 42.35
CA ALA A 187 -10.96 1.02 43.08
C ALA A 187 -11.65 2.03 44.04
N ILE A 188 -12.70 2.70 43.56
CA ILE A 188 -13.50 3.62 44.37
C ILE A 188 -14.18 2.86 45.52
N THR A 189 -14.73 1.70 45.19
CA THR A 189 -15.26 0.68 46.11
C THR A 189 -14.73 -0.70 45.68
N GLU A 190 -15.04 -1.74 46.47
CA GLU A 190 -14.71 -3.14 46.10
C GLU A 190 -15.40 -3.61 44.78
N ARG A 191 -16.44 -2.90 44.35
CA ARG A 191 -17.20 -3.24 43.13
C ARG A 191 -17.12 -2.24 42.02
N LEU A 192 -16.69 -0.99 42.30
CA LEU A 192 -16.65 0.09 41.33
C LEU A 192 -15.21 0.51 41.10
N HIS A 193 -14.76 0.40 39.85
CA HIS A 193 -13.45 0.81 39.38
C HIS A 193 -13.59 1.86 38.28
N VAL A 194 -12.69 2.83 38.27
CA VAL A 194 -12.54 3.83 37.21
C VAL A 194 -11.12 3.75 36.67
N LEU A 195 -11.01 3.58 35.34
CA LEU A 195 -9.75 3.36 34.66
C LEU A 195 -9.49 4.46 33.61
N PRO A 196 -8.94 5.63 34.03
CA PRO A 196 -8.47 6.63 33.08
C PRO A 196 -7.16 6.16 32.43
N GLY A 197 -7.06 6.36 31.11
CA GLY A 197 -5.85 6.09 30.32
C GLY A 197 -5.50 7.25 29.40
N LEU A 198 -4.21 7.54 29.27
CA LEU A 198 -3.67 8.59 28.43
C LEU A 198 -2.50 8.06 27.61
N ARG A 199 -2.37 8.56 26.38
CA ARG A 199 -1.24 8.28 25.48
C ARG A 199 -0.89 9.53 24.68
N HIS A 200 0.39 9.80 24.55
CA HIS A 200 0.93 10.82 23.68
C HIS A 200 1.88 10.20 22.68
N ASN A 201 1.63 10.43 21.39
CA ASN A 201 2.41 9.90 20.28
C ASN A 201 3.23 11.02 19.60
N PHE A 202 4.38 10.61 19.09
CA PHE A 202 5.27 11.40 18.24
C PHE A 202 5.55 10.56 17.00
N ASP A 203 5.01 10.97 15.86
CA ASP A 203 5.09 10.21 14.60
C ASP A 203 5.91 10.98 13.58
N LYS A 204 6.77 10.28 12.87
CA LYS A 204 7.53 10.80 11.75
C LYS A 204 7.43 9.84 10.58
N LYS A 205 7.23 10.39 9.38
CA LYS A 205 7.23 9.62 8.15
C LYS A 205 8.02 10.36 7.08
N ASP A 206 8.96 9.65 6.46
CA ASP A 206 9.74 10.10 5.32
C ASP A 206 9.42 9.20 4.14
N ALA A 207 9.23 9.78 2.95
CA ALA A 207 8.94 9.07 1.73
C ALA A 207 9.84 9.58 0.59
N ASP A 208 10.49 8.66 -0.10
CA ASP A 208 11.23 8.90 -1.33
C ASP A 208 10.60 8.08 -2.45
N TYR A 209 10.36 8.72 -3.57
CA TYR A 209 9.78 8.09 -4.74
C TYR A 209 10.57 8.49 -5.98
N ASN A 210 11.00 7.49 -6.73
CA ASN A 210 11.66 7.68 -8.03
C ASN A 210 11.06 6.72 -9.05
N ARG A 211 10.63 7.26 -10.17
CA ARG A 211 10.10 6.51 -11.30
C ARG A 211 10.79 6.94 -12.56
N THR A 212 11.37 5.98 -13.29
CA THR A 212 12.04 6.20 -14.56
C THR A 212 11.38 5.38 -15.65
N THR A 213 11.25 5.99 -16.83
CA THR A 213 10.76 5.31 -18.03
C THR A 213 11.90 4.56 -18.73
N TYR A 214 11.55 3.49 -19.45
CA TYR A 214 12.49 2.71 -20.25
C TYR A 214 11.81 2.11 -21.46
N GLY A 215 12.60 1.62 -22.43
CA GLY A 215 12.10 0.82 -23.55
C GLY A 215 11.23 1.56 -24.56
N GLY A 216 10.44 0.79 -25.31
CA GLY A 216 9.68 1.27 -26.45
C GLY A 216 10.55 1.78 -27.58
N LEU A 217 9.94 2.35 -28.62
CA LEU A 217 10.66 2.93 -29.75
C LEU A 217 11.60 4.03 -29.28
N GLN A 218 12.87 3.90 -29.63
CA GLN A 218 13.86 4.97 -29.43
C GLN A 218 13.73 5.96 -30.58
N THR A 219 13.41 7.21 -30.27
CA THR A 219 13.11 8.23 -31.29
C THR A 219 13.49 9.62 -30.77
N SER A 220 13.87 10.49 -31.68
CA SER A 220 14.04 11.92 -31.44
C SER A 220 12.84 12.76 -31.91
N ASP A 221 11.80 12.12 -32.48
CA ASP A 221 10.60 12.82 -32.92
C ASP A 221 9.80 13.33 -31.71
N PRO A 222 9.65 14.66 -31.55
CA PRO A 222 8.96 15.25 -30.41
C PRO A 222 7.49 14.80 -30.28
N ALA A 223 6.81 14.52 -31.40
CA ALA A 223 5.42 14.07 -31.38
C ALA A 223 5.28 12.65 -30.81
N LEU A 224 6.17 11.74 -31.19
CA LEU A 224 6.21 10.40 -30.65
C LEU A 224 6.64 10.36 -29.18
N ILE A 225 7.60 11.21 -28.79
CA ILE A 225 8.01 11.38 -27.40
C ILE A 225 6.83 11.89 -26.56
N ALA A 226 6.08 12.87 -27.07
CA ALA A 226 4.89 13.38 -26.38
C ALA A 226 3.83 12.29 -26.18
N LEU A 227 3.61 11.42 -27.16
CA LEU A 227 2.69 10.29 -27.06
C LEU A 227 3.15 9.28 -26.00
N LYS A 228 4.42 8.91 -25.96
CA LYS A 228 4.98 8.03 -24.92
C LYS A 228 4.73 8.62 -23.53
N LYS A 229 4.94 9.93 -23.35
CA LYS A 229 4.71 10.63 -22.07
C LYS A 229 3.26 10.65 -21.61
N LEU A 230 2.27 10.42 -22.51
CA LEU A 230 0.87 10.25 -22.10
C LEU A 230 0.61 8.90 -21.42
N VAL A 231 1.45 7.90 -21.66
CA VAL A 231 1.34 6.57 -21.02
C VAL A 231 2.17 6.55 -19.75
N TYR A 232 3.48 6.87 -19.85
CA TYR A 232 4.38 6.91 -18.71
C TYR A 232 5.30 8.14 -18.77
N THR A 233 5.61 8.68 -17.60
CA THR A 233 6.57 9.77 -17.41
C THR A 233 7.49 9.48 -16.26
N ASP A 234 8.71 10.02 -16.32
CA ASP A 234 9.59 10.07 -15.16
C ASP A 234 8.98 10.94 -14.06
N GLN A 235 9.21 10.55 -12.82
CA GLN A 235 8.75 11.28 -11.66
C GLN A 235 9.69 11.04 -10.50
N SER A 236 10.06 12.09 -9.79
CA SER A 236 10.87 11.97 -8.57
C SER A 236 10.41 13.01 -7.57
N PHE A 237 10.22 12.59 -6.33
CA PHE A 237 9.93 13.49 -5.22
C PHE A 237 10.30 12.85 -3.90
N SER A 238 10.56 13.69 -2.91
CA SER A 238 10.68 13.31 -1.51
C SER A 238 9.70 14.13 -0.70
N SER A 239 9.14 13.53 0.33
CA SER A 239 8.20 14.18 1.23
C SER A 239 8.43 13.69 2.66
N ASN A 240 8.20 14.56 3.62
CA ASN A 240 8.21 14.19 5.02
C ASN A 240 7.00 14.78 5.75
N THR A 241 6.62 14.14 6.83
CA THR A 241 5.61 14.65 7.75
C THR A 241 5.95 14.20 9.16
N ASP A 242 5.68 15.07 10.10
CA ASP A 242 5.71 14.77 11.53
C ASP A 242 4.38 15.18 12.14
N ASN A 243 3.97 14.44 13.14
CA ASN A 243 2.72 14.67 13.85
C ASN A 243 2.90 14.34 15.34
N THR A 244 2.18 15.04 16.17
CA THR A 244 2.02 14.69 17.57
C THR A 244 0.55 14.56 17.89
N ASP A 245 0.18 13.51 18.57
CA ASP A 245 -1.21 13.21 18.90
C ASP A 245 -1.37 12.81 20.35
N PHE A 246 -2.46 13.26 20.95
CA PHE A 246 -2.82 12.96 22.32
C PHE A 246 -4.17 12.24 22.31
N SER A 247 -4.20 11.07 22.91
CA SER A 247 -5.41 10.26 23.04
C SER A 247 -5.65 9.84 24.48
N GLY A 248 -6.91 9.62 24.84
CA GLY A 248 -7.29 9.17 26.17
C GLY A 248 -8.60 8.43 26.18
N ASN A 249 -8.78 7.64 27.21
CA ASN A 249 -10.02 6.92 27.50
C ASN A 249 -10.34 6.93 28.99
N ILE A 250 -11.61 6.72 29.32
CA ILE A 250 -12.07 6.44 30.67
C ILE A 250 -12.96 5.21 30.60
N THR A 251 -12.63 4.17 31.35
CA THR A 251 -13.46 2.98 31.50
C THR A 251 -14.03 2.94 32.91
N VAL A 252 -15.31 2.63 33.05
CA VAL A 252 -15.96 2.37 34.33
C VAL A 252 -16.34 0.89 34.37
N SER A 253 -15.86 0.19 35.39
CA SER A 253 -16.16 -1.22 35.59
C SER A 253 -16.92 -1.40 36.89
N PHE A 254 -18.03 -2.15 36.85
CA PHE A 254 -18.84 -2.48 38.01
C PHE A 254 -19.01 -4.00 38.10
N LYS A 255 -18.64 -4.55 39.25
CA LYS A 255 -18.83 -5.97 39.55
C LYS A 255 -20.18 -6.15 40.22
N ALA A 256 -21.15 -6.76 39.52
CA ALA A 256 -22.50 -7.09 40.01
C ALA A 256 -22.47 -8.17 41.10
#